data_3c51be127555243398a4253ba359f098
#
_entry.id   3c51be127555243398a4253ba359f098
#
_cell.length_a   1.000
_cell.length_b   1.000
_cell.length_c   1.000
_cell.angle_alpha   90.00
_cell.angle_beta   90.00
_cell.angle_gamma   90.00
#
_symmetry.space_group_name_H-M   'P 1'
#
loop_
_entity.id
_entity.type
_entity.pdbx_description
1 polymer ?
#
loop_
_entity_poly.entity_id
_entity_poly.type
_entity_poly.pdbx_seq_one_letter_code
_entity_poly.pdbx_strand_id
1 'polypeptide(L)'
;PRADPQAGTRTVTTKRKKKLNLHRMLQKRAADGNPIRIGLIGAGKFGSMYLSQVRRTPGMHLVGVADLSPPRAKAALKRVGWPAAALGARSLADAAKKGTTHVLDDAFAMIASPHVDLVIDATGHPSAGIAHVLACCEHGKHVVMVNVEADALAGPLLARKAREAGIVYSLAYGDQPALICEMVDW
;
A
#
# COMPACT_ATOMS: atom_id res chain seq x y z
N PRO A 1 -5.62 -4.10 -71.28
CA PRO A 1 -4.69 -4.13 -70.16
C PRO A 1 -5.39 -4.72 -68.92
N ARG A 2 -4.90 -5.87 -68.51
CA ARG A 2 -5.49 -6.63 -67.39
C ARG A 2 -4.98 -6.04 -66.08
N ALA A 3 -5.89 -5.81 -65.14
CA ALA A 3 -5.56 -5.45 -63.76
C ALA A 3 -5.10 -6.69 -62.96
N ASP A 4 -4.06 -6.54 -62.19
CA ASP A 4 -3.48 -7.54 -61.33
C ASP A 4 -4.14 -7.48 -59.91
N PRO A 5 -4.74 -8.57 -59.38
CA PRO A 5 -5.37 -8.57 -58.08
C PRO A 5 -4.50 -9.32 -57.08
N GLN A 6 -3.47 -8.68 -56.54
CA GLN A 6 -2.79 -9.17 -55.33
C GLN A 6 -2.47 -8.04 -54.37
N ALA A 7 -3.50 -7.45 -53.77
CA ALA A 7 -3.34 -6.67 -52.55
C ALA A 7 -3.40 -7.62 -51.34
N GLY A 8 -2.23 -8.06 -50.87
CA GLY A 8 -2.13 -8.88 -49.70
C GLY A 8 -2.66 -8.17 -48.45
N THR A 9 -3.73 -8.69 -47.89
CA THR A 9 -4.32 -8.25 -46.62
C THR A 9 -3.32 -8.48 -45.49
N ARG A 10 -2.63 -7.42 -45.09
CA ARG A 10 -1.82 -7.45 -43.86
C ARG A 10 -2.78 -7.58 -42.66
N THR A 11 -2.87 -8.79 -42.11
CA THR A 11 -3.54 -9.06 -40.83
C THR A 11 -2.71 -8.38 -39.72
N VAL A 12 -3.20 -7.23 -39.29
CA VAL A 12 -2.65 -6.56 -38.09
C VAL A 12 -3.09 -7.38 -36.87
N THR A 13 -2.21 -8.26 -36.43
CA THR A 13 -2.40 -8.99 -35.16
C THR A 13 -2.27 -7.99 -34.02
N THR A 14 -3.36 -7.41 -33.58
CA THR A 14 -3.42 -6.56 -32.39
C THR A 14 -3.11 -7.45 -31.20
N LYS A 15 -1.89 -7.37 -30.66
CA LYS A 15 -1.54 -7.98 -29.38
C LYS A 15 -2.52 -7.44 -28.33
N ARG A 16 -3.49 -8.26 -27.94
CA ARG A 16 -4.44 -7.96 -26.88
C ARG A 16 -3.63 -7.61 -25.62
N LYS A 17 -3.57 -6.33 -25.24
CA LYS A 17 -2.95 -5.90 -23.98
C LYS A 17 -3.58 -6.72 -22.87
N LYS A 18 -2.78 -7.55 -22.17
CA LYS A 18 -3.24 -8.31 -21.01
C LYS A 18 -3.85 -7.31 -20.03
N LYS A 19 -5.17 -7.39 -19.80
CA LYS A 19 -5.82 -6.55 -18.78
C LYS A 19 -5.09 -6.77 -17.46
N LEU A 20 -4.62 -5.68 -16.87
CA LEU A 20 -4.00 -5.69 -15.54
C LEU A 20 -5.05 -6.21 -14.54
N ASN A 21 -4.71 -7.26 -13.79
CA ASN A 21 -5.59 -7.84 -12.78
C ASN A 21 -4.80 -7.90 -11.46
N LEU A 22 -4.99 -6.90 -10.62
CA LEU A 22 -4.28 -6.75 -9.34
C LEU A 22 -4.50 -7.95 -8.41
N HIS A 23 -5.71 -8.50 -8.40
CA HIS A 23 -6.02 -9.69 -7.59
C HIS A 23 -5.16 -10.90 -8.00
N ARG A 24 -5.06 -11.18 -9.31
CA ARG A 24 -4.21 -12.27 -9.82
C ARG A 24 -2.73 -12.02 -9.53
N MET A 25 -2.30 -10.75 -9.58
CA MET A 25 -0.91 -10.40 -9.23
C MET A 25 -0.63 -10.66 -7.76
N LEU A 26 -1.56 -10.33 -6.85
CA LEU A 26 -1.44 -10.65 -5.43
C LEU A 26 -1.44 -12.16 -5.17
N GLN A 27 -2.34 -12.91 -5.82
CA GLN A 27 -2.35 -14.37 -5.72
C GLN A 27 -1.03 -14.99 -6.18
N LYS A 28 -0.45 -14.47 -7.28
CA LYS A 28 0.86 -14.91 -7.74
C LYS A 28 1.93 -14.63 -6.69
N ARG A 29 1.98 -13.45 -6.09
CA ARG A 29 2.94 -13.12 -5.02
C ARG A 29 2.78 -14.04 -3.80
N ALA A 30 1.54 -14.42 -3.47
CA ALA A 30 1.28 -15.40 -2.42
C ALA A 30 1.85 -16.78 -2.77
N ALA A 31 1.60 -17.25 -3.99
CA ALA A 31 2.09 -18.54 -4.47
C ALA A 31 3.63 -18.59 -4.56
N ASP A 32 4.26 -17.47 -4.94
CA ASP A 32 5.72 -17.33 -5.01
C ASP A 32 6.38 -17.17 -3.61
N GLY A 33 5.60 -17.15 -2.51
CA GLY A 33 6.09 -16.90 -1.16
C GLY A 33 6.69 -15.50 -0.94
N ASN A 34 6.35 -14.53 -1.80
CA ASN A 34 6.87 -13.17 -1.80
C ASN A 34 5.75 -12.13 -1.69
N PRO A 35 5.03 -12.06 -0.55
CA PRO A 35 3.96 -11.10 -0.33
C PRO A 35 4.49 -9.66 -0.31
N ILE A 36 3.61 -8.68 -0.58
CA ILE A 36 3.91 -7.27 -0.33
C ILE A 36 3.98 -7.06 1.18
N ARG A 37 5.11 -6.55 1.67
CA ARG A 37 5.36 -6.30 3.10
C ARG A 37 4.91 -4.89 3.45
N ILE A 38 3.90 -4.80 4.31
CA ILE A 38 3.16 -3.57 4.58
C ILE A 38 3.44 -3.09 6.00
N GLY A 39 3.70 -1.78 6.13
CA GLY A 39 3.66 -1.04 7.38
C GLY A 39 2.41 -0.17 7.46
N LEU A 40 1.63 -0.30 8.51
CA LEU A 40 0.48 0.58 8.79
C LEU A 40 0.86 1.60 9.85
N ILE A 41 0.62 2.88 9.58
CA ILE A 41 0.76 3.97 10.56
C ILE A 41 -0.64 4.44 10.98
N GLY A 42 -0.95 4.27 12.26
CA GLY A 42 -2.24 4.61 12.84
C GLY A 42 -3.22 3.42 12.88
N ALA A 43 -3.54 2.97 14.08
CA ALA A 43 -4.52 1.92 14.36
C ALA A 43 -5.87 2.49 14.83
N GLY A 44 -6.26 3.64 14.28
CA GLY A 44 -7.53 4.32 14.55
C GLY A 44 -8.73 3.60 13.89
N LYS A 45 -9.78 4.37 13.56
CA LYS A 45 -11.02 3.85 12.96
C LYS A 45 -10.75 3.16 11.62
N PHE A 46 -10.12 3.88 10.68
CA PHE A 46 -9.77 3.31 9.38
C PHE A 46 -8.77 2.14 9.52
N GLY A 47 -7.71 2.33 10.31
CA GLY A 47 -6.73 1.27 10.56
C GLY A 47 -7.40 -0.02 11.05
N SER A 48 -8.39 0.07 11.94
CA SER A 48 -9.14 -1.10 12.41
C SER A 48 -9.92 -1.81 11.29
N MET A 49 -10.51 -1.06 10.35
CA MET A 49 -11.19 -1.65 9.19
C MET A 49 -10.19 -2.38 8.28
N TYR A 50 -9.06 -1.76 7.98
CA TYR A 50 -7.99 -2.38 7.20
C TYR A 50 -7.45 -3.65 7.89
N LEU A 51 -7.17 -3.58 9.19
CA LEU A 51 -6.69 -4.70 10.01
C LEU A 51 -7.65 -5.90 10.03
N SER A 52 -8.96 -5.67 9.88
CA SER A 52 -9.94 -6.76 9.82
C SER A 52 -9.85 -7.57 8.52
N GLN A 53 -9.29 -7.00 7.46
CA GLN A 53 -9.29 -7.56 6.11
C GLN A 53 -7.91 -8.04 5.63
N VAL A 54 -6.84 -7.29 5.93
CA VAL A 54 -5.49 -7.55 5.38
C VAL A 54 -5.01 -8.98 5.61
N ARG A 55 -5.31 -9.54 6.77
CA ARG A 55 -4.96 -10.92 7.13
C ARG A 55 -5.60 -11.98 6.21
N ARG A 56 -6.73 -11.64 5.58
CA ARG A 56 -7.49 -12.53 4.67
C ARG A 56 -7.20 -12.24 3.21
N THR A 57 -6.27 -11.33 2.93
CA THR A 57 -5.91 -10.93 1.57
C THR A 57 -4.61 -11.61 1.16
N PRO A 58 -4.66 -12.68 0.34
CA PRO A 58 -3.45 -13.36 -0.11
C PRO A 58 -2.49 -12.41 -0.82
N GLY A 59 -1.18 -12.60 -0.60
CA GLY A 59 -0.13 -11.78 -1.21
C GLY A 59 0.15 -10.46 -0.48
N MET A 60 -0.49 -10.21 0.65
CA MET A 60 -0.20 -9.11 1.57
C MET A 60 0.29 -9.65 2.91
N HIS A 61 1.33 -9.04 3.47
CA HIS A 61 1.83 -9.34 4.81
C HIS A 61 1.99 -8.04 5.59
N LEU A 62 1.17 -7.85 6.62
CA LEU A 62 1.32 -6.73 7.55
C LEU A 62 2.48 -7.02 8.49
N VAL A 63 3.64 -6.46 8.19
CA VAL A 63 4.89 -6.66 8.96
C VAL A 63 4.91 -5.78 10.21
N GLY A 64 4.38 -4.56 10.10
CA GLY A 64 4.41 -3.59 11.20
C GLY A 64 3.13 -2.78 11.34
N VAL A 65 2.81 -2.43 12.58
CA VAL A 65 1.81 -1.41 12.93
C VAL A 65 2.46 -0.39 13.86
N ALA A 66 2.61 0.84 13.39
CA ALA A 66 3.10 1.96 14.18
C ALA A 66 1.92 2.80 14.69
N ASP A 67 1.87 3.04 15.98
CA ASP A 67 0.87 3.91 16.62
C ASP A 67 1.49 4.57 17.85
N LEU A 68 1.17 5.84 18.09
CA LEU A 68 1.63 6.58 19.28
C LEU A 68 1.33 5.86 20.60
N SER A 69 0.38 4.92 20.58
CA SER A 69 0.03 4.07 21.71
C SER A 69 0.03 2.58 21.30
N PRO A 70 1.16 1.88 21.37
CA PRO A 70 1.23 0.45 21.08
C PRO A 70 0.20 -0.42 21.84
N PRO A 71 -0.13 -0.12 23.11
CA PRO A 71 -1.21 -0.84 23.79
C PRO A 71 -2.57 -0.67 23.11
N ARG A 72 -2.89 0.54 22.65
CA ARG A 72 -4.14 0.81 21.90
C ARG A 72 -4.16 0.09 20.55
N ALA A 73 -3.03 0.08 19.84
CA ALA A 73 -2.90 -0.67 18.59
C ALA A 73 -3.09 -2.17 18.79
N LYS A 74 -2.48 -2.75 19.82
CA LYS A 74 -2.69 -4.16 20.19
C LYS A 74 -4.15 -4.46 20.55
N ALA A 75 -4.82 -3.57 21.27
CA ALA A 75 -6.23 -3.71 21.59
C ALA A 75 -7.11 -3.64 20.32
N ALA A 76 -6.78 -2.77 19.36
CA ALA A 76 -7.47 -2.70 18.07
C ALA A 76 -7.32 -4.00 17.27
N LEU A 77 -6.11 -4.53 17.16
CA LEU A 77 -5.83 -5.81 16.53
C LEU A 77 -6.63 -6.96 17.18
N LYS A 78 -6.61 -7.04 18.51
CA LYS A 78 -7.38 -8.04 19.26
C LYS A 78 -8.88 -7.94 18.98
N ARG A 79 -9.43 -6.71 18.99
CA ARG A 79 -10.85 -6.45 18.72
C ARG A 79 -11.30 -6.93 17.34
N VAL A 80 -10.45 -6.86 16.33
CA VAL A 80 -10.74 -7.35 14.98
C VAL A 80 -10.30 -8.81 14.74
N GLY A 81 -10.05 -9.55 15.82
CA GLY A 81 -9.86 -10.99 15.81
C GLY A 81 -8.45 -11.47 15.44
N TRP A 82 -7.41 -10.67 15.65
CA TRP A 82 -6.03 -11.14 15.48
C TRP A 82 -5.64 -12.06 16.62
N PRO A 83 -5.13 -13.28 16.33
CA PRO A 83 -4.66 -14.17 17.38
C PRO A 83 -3.37 -13.64 18.02
N ALA A 84 -3.19 -13.87 19.32
CA ALA A 84 -2.01 -13.41 20.05
C ALA A 84 -0.69 -13.89 19.41
N ALA A 85 -0.66 -15.10 18.89
CA ALA A 85 0.50 -15.67 18.20
C ALA A 85 0.93 -14.84 16.96
N ALA A 86 0.00 -14.18 16.27
CA ALA A 86 0.31 -13.32 15.12
C ALA A 86 0.96 -11.98 15.54
N LEU A 87 0.92 -11.62 16.81
CA LEU A 87 1.44 -10.37 17.37
C LEU A 87 2.72 -10.57 18.20
N GLY A 88 3.32 -11.76 18.13
CA GLY A 88 4.47 -12.15 18.96
C GLY A 88 5.83 -11.70 18.44
N ALA A 89 5.89 -10.92 17.35
CA ALA A 89 7.17 -10.47 16.81
C ALA A 89 7.86 -9.45 17.71
N ARG A 90 9.17 -9.63 17.89
CA ARG A 90 10.03 -8.74 18.69
C ARG A 90 10.63 -7.58 17.89
N SER A 91 10.62 -7.70 16.57
CA SER A 91 11.12 -6.69 15.62
C SER A 91 10.46 -6.86 14.26
N LEU A 92 10.63 -5.87 13.36
CA LEU A 92 10.16 -5.97 11.97
C LEU A 92 10.85 -7.12 11.21
N ALA A 93 12.13 -7.36 11.47
CA ALA A 93 12.86 -8.50 10.90
C ALA A 93 12.27 -9.84 11.36
N ASP A 94 11.97 -9.96 12.65
CA ASP A 94 11.35 -11.16 13.22
C ASP A 94 9.94 -11.36 12.64
N ALA A 95 9.17 -10.28 12.52
CA ALA A 95 7.84 -10.29 11.91
C ALA A 95 7.89 -10.78 10.45
N ALA A 96 8.79 -10.22 9.65
CA ALA A 96 8.98 -10.58 8.24
C ALA A 96 9.35 -12.06 8.09
N LYS A 97 10.25 -12.56 8.94
CA LYS A 97 10.70 -13.96 8.92
C LYS A 97 9.63 -14.96 9.34
N LYS A 98 8.81 -14.61 10.33
CA LYS A 98 7.81 -15.52 10.94
C LYS A 98 6.41 -15.41 10.35
N GLY A 99 6.16 -14.46 9.44
CA GLY A 99 4.80 -14.19 8.95
C GLY A 99 3.88 -13.58 10.02
N THR A 100 4.45 -12.87 11.01
CA THR A 100 3.74 -12.22 12.13
C THR A 100 3.79 -10.72 11.99
N THR A 101 3.26 -9.97 12.97
CA THR A 101 3.21 -8.51 12.97
C THR A 101 3.90 -7.95 14.20
N HIS A 102 4.77 -6.95 14.00
CA HIS A 102 5.37 -6.17 15.07
C HIS A 102 4.58 -4.89 15.33
N VAL A 103 4.31 -4.57 16.60
CA VAL A 103 3.64 -3.33 17.01
C VAL A 103 4.66 -2.44 17.71
N LEU A 104 4.81 -1.20 17.20
CA LEU A 104 5.82 -0.24 17.66
C LEU A 104 5.22 1.17 17.76
N ASP A 105 5.97 2.09 18.36
CA ASP A 105 5.60 3.51 18.50
C ASP A 105 6.33 4.43 17.53
N ASP A 106 7.40 3.95 16.88
CA ASP A 106 8.21 4.74 15.95
C ASP A 106 7.86 4.42 14.48
N ALA A 107 7.09 5.31 13.87
CA ALA A 107 6.73 5.22 12.46
C ALA A 107 7.96 5.40 11.53
N PHE A 108 8.91 6.26 11.89
CA PHE A 108 10.10 6.50 11.07
C PHE A 108 11.04 5.31 11.07
N ALA A 109 11.24 4.67 12.22
CA ALA A 109 11.98 3.40 12.28
C ALA A 109 11.34 2.30 11.43
N MET A 110 9.99 2.27 11.35
CA MET A 110 9.29 1.34 10.47
C MET A 110 9.50 1.69 8.99
N ILE A 111 9.42 2.98 8.62
CA ILE A 111 9.65 3.45 7.25
C ILE A 111 11.07 3.12 6.79
N ALA A 112 12.07 3.38 7.63
CA ALA A 112 13.47 3.12 7.32
C ALA A 112 13.81 1.61 7.19
N SER A 113 12.94 0.73 7.68
CA SER A 113 13.20 -0.71 7.72
C SER A 113 13.25 -1.34 6.32
N PRO A 114 14.26 -2.18 6.01
CA PRO A 114 14.31 -2.93 4.75
C PRO A 114 13.25 -4.04 4.67
N HIS A 115 12.52 -4.29 5.74
CA HIS A 115 11.48 -5.30 5.83
C HIS A 115 10.07 -4.78 5.47
N VAL A 116 9.95 -3.51 5.07
CA VAL A 116 8.72 -2.86 4.62
C VAL A 116 8.89 -2.42 3.18
N ASP A 117 7.93 -2.74 2.32
CA ASP A 117 7.89 -2.33 0.91
C ASP A 117 6.94 -1.15 0.69
N LEU A 118 5.83 -1.14 1.42
CA LEU A 118 4.74 -0.20 1.27
C LEU A 118 4.25 0.27 2.64
N VAL A 119 4.02 1.57 2.74
CA VAL A 119 3.47 2.21 3.95
C VAL A 119 2.05 2.67 3.68
N ILE A 120 1.15 2.42 4.62
CA ILE A 120 -0.21 2.99 4.64
C ILE A 120 -0.26 4.00 5.78
N ASP A 121 -0.47 5.28 5.45
CA ASP A 121 -0.67 6.33 6.45
C ASP A 121 -2.17 6.53 6.72
N ALA A 122 -2.58 6.21 7.94
CA ALA A 122 -3.95 6.36 8.42
C ALA A 122 -4.02 7.20 9.72
N THR A 123 -3.11 8.17 9.86
CA THR A 123 -2.99 8.98 11.08
C THR A 123 -4.05 10.07 11.18
N GLY A 124 -4.53 10.65 10.07
CA GLY A 124 -5.43 11.81 10.05
C GLY A 124 -4.78 13.10 10.57
N HIS A 125 -3.45 13.16 10.67
CA HIS A 125 -2.72 14.35 11.13
C HIS A 125 -1.87 14.89 9.97
N PRO A 126 -2.18 16.10 9.43
CA PRO A 126 -1.59 16.58 8.17
C PRO A 126 -0.06 16.63 8.20
N SER A 127 0.54 17.28 9.21
CA SER A 127 1.98 17.44 9.27
C SER A 127 2.72 16.11 9.49
N ALA A 128 2.14 15.17 10.23
CA ALA A 128 2.71 13.84 10.39
C ALA A 128 2.68 13.08 9.05
N GLY A 129 1.56 13.09 8.33
CA GLY A 129 1.44 12.45 7.03
C GLY A 129 2.44 13.00 6.01
N ILE A 130 2.61 14.33 5.95
CA ILE A 130 3.63 14.96 5.09
C ILE A 130 5.03 14.44 5.44
N ALA A 131 5.39 14.43 6.73
CA ALA A 131 6.69 13.96 7.19
C ALA A 131 6.92 12.47 6.87
N HIS A 132 5.89 11.62 7.03
CA HIS A 132 5.97 10.20 6.69
C HIS A 132 6.18 9.99 5.18
N VAL A 133 5.49 10.74 4.30
CA VAL A 133 5.70 10.65 2.84
C VAL A 133 7.11 11.07 2.46
N LEU A 134 7.63 12.16 3.04
CA LEU A 134 9.00 12.58 2.78
C LEU A 134 10.03 11.52 3.19
N ALA A 135 9.86 10.92 4.36
CA ALA A 135 10.69 9.79 4.79
C ALA A 135 10.54 8.57 3.87
N CYS A 136 9.34 8.28 3.38
CA CYS A 136 9.13 7.22 2.40
C CYS A 136 9.87 7.49 1.08
N CYS A 137 9.93 8.75 0.62
CA CYS A 137 10.72 9.14 -0.54
C CYS A 137 12.23 8.87 -0.31
N GLU A 138 12.75 9.22 0.87
CA GLU A 138 14.15 9.01 1.24
C GLU A 138 14.54 7.53 1.32
N HIS A 139 13.61 6.69 1.80
CA HIS A 139 13.83 5.26 1.98
C HIS A 139 13.28 4.37 0.85
N GLY A 140 12.79 4.96 -0.25
CA GLY A 140 12.28 4.22 -1.41
C GLY A 140 11.04 3.36 -1.09
N LYS A 141 10.16 3.80 -0.19
CA LYS A 141 8.94 3.08 0.19
C LYS A 141 7.74 3.61 -0.59
N HIS A 142 6.93 2.70 -1.12
CA HIS A 142 5.65 3.07 -1.71
C HIS A 142 4.68 3.55 -0.62
N VAL A 143 3.73 4.44 -0.98
CA VAL A 143 2.77 5.03 -0.03
C VAL A 143 1.35 4.88 -0.54
N VAL A 144 0.47 4.43 0.35
CA VAL A 144 -0.98 4.60 0.24
C VAL A 144 -1.43 5.59 1.31
N MET A 145 -1.89 6.75 0.87
CA MET A 145 -2.30 7.84 1.74
C MET A 145 -3.80 7.74 2.03
N VAL A 146 -4.12 7.41 3.28
CA VAL A 146 -5.49 7.48 3.81
C VAL A 146 -5.70 8.81 4.53
N ASN A 147 -4.62 9.46 4.93
CA ASN A 147 -4.61 10.78 5.56
C ASN A 147 -4.90 11.86 4.51
N VAL A 148 -6.17 12.01 4.19
CA VAL A 148 -6.65 12.96 3.17
C VAL A 148 -6.34 14.41 3.53
N GLU A 149 -6.19 14.72 4.81
CA GLU A 149 -5.83 16.05 5.30
C GLU A 149 -4.41 16.45 4.86
N ALA A 150 -3.48 15.51 4.90
CA ALA A 150 -2.12 15.72 4.40
C ALA A 150 -2.10 15.87 2.88
N ASP A 151 -2.89 15.07 2.16
CA ASP A 151 -2.99 15.16 0.71
C ASP A 151 -3.65 16.46 0.26
N ALA A 152 -4.74 16.89 0.90
CA ALA A 152 -5.40 18.15 0.63
C ALA A 152 -4.47 19.35 0.85
N LEU A 153 -3.58 19.27 1.86
CA LEU A 153 -2.64 20.36 2.18
C LEU A 153 -1.44 20.40 1.22
N ALA A 154 -0.87 19.25 0.87
CA ALA A 154 0.42 19.18 0.18
C ALA A 154 0.50 18.14 -0.95
N GLY A 155 -0.60 17.49 -1.32
CA GLY A 155 -0.65 16.37 -2.25
C GLY A 155 0.10 16.58 -3.56
N PRO A 156 -0.10 17.71 -4.30
CA PRO A 156 0.63 17.96 -5.54
C PRO A 156 2.16 17.99 -5.36
N LEU A 157 2.64 18.54 -4.25
CA LEU A 157 4.07 18.55 -3.90
C LEU A 157 4.56 17.16 -3.56
N LEU A 158 3.82 16.42 -2.74
CA LEU A 158 4.16 15.05 -2.33
C LEU A 158 4.17 14.09 -3.52
N ALA A 159 3.20 14.18 -4.42
CA ALA A 159 3.15 13.40 -5.65
C ALA A 159 4.35 13.66 -6.57
N ARG A 160 4.79 14.94 -6.67
CA ARG A 160 6.01 15.29 -7.41
C ARG A 160 7.25 14.66 -6.77
N LYS A 161 7.43 14.82 -5.45
CA LYS A 161 8.57 14.22 -4.73
C LYS A 161 8.59 12.69 -4.80
N ALA A 162 7.45 12.06 -4.70
CA ALA A 162 7.33 10.62 -4.85
C ALA A 162 7.74 10.15 -6.26
N ARG A 163 7.35 10.89 -7.29
CA ARG A 163 7.78 10.63 -8.69
C ARG A 163 9.28 10.79 -8.85
N GLU A 164 9.86 11.84 -8.28
CA GLU A 164 11.31 12.09 -8.29
C GLU A 164 12.07 10.96 -7.58
N ALA A 165 11.51 10.43 -6.48
CA ALA A 165 12.05 9.29 -5.74
C ALA A 165 11.76 7.92 -6.39
N GLY A 166 10.99 7.86 -7.47
CA GLY A 166 10.64 6.61 -8.15
C GLY A 166 9.70 5.70 -7.36
N ILE A 167 8.93 6.24 -6.41
CA ILE A 167 7.97 5.50 -5.61
C ILE A 167 6.53 5.76 -6.08
N VAL A 168 5.63 4.82 -5.76
CA VAL A 168 4.19 5.02 -5.93
C VAL A 168 3.66 5.82 -4.74
N TYR A 169 2.96 6.90 -5.03
CA TYR A 169 2.14 7.65 -4.10
C TYR A 169 0.69 7.59 -4.58
N SER A 170 -0.20 7.02 -3.80
CA SER A 170 -1.61 6.83 -4.15
C SER A 170 -2.50 7.19 -2.97
N LEU A 171 -3.61 7.84 -3.25
CA LEU A 171 -4.72 7.88 -2.31
C LEU A 171 -5.29 6.46 -2.12
N ALA A 172 -5.95 6.23 -0.98
CA ALA A 172 -6.65 4.97 -0.74
C ALA A 172 -7.82 4.86 -1.72
N TYR A 173 -7.66 4.01 -2.76
CA TYR A 173 -8.68 3.83 -3.79
C TYR A 173 -9.97 3.24 -3.16
N GLY A 174 -11.09 3.91 -3.42
CA GLY A 174 -12.38 3.60 -2.80
C GLY A 174 -12.78 4.58 -1.71
N ASP A 175 -11.88 5.44 -1.24
CA ASP A 175 -12.21 6.57 -0.40
C ASP A 175 -12.75 7.74 -1.24
N GLN A 176 -13.46 8.65 -0.58
CA GLN A 176 -14.18 9.76 -1.23
C GLN A 176 -13.32 10.60 -2.18
N PRO A 177 -12.10 11.03 -1.82
CA PRO A 177 -11.30 11.87 -2.71
C PRO A 177 -10.92 11.16 -4.02
N ALA A 178 -10.54 9.88 -3.96
CA ALA A 178 -10.17 9.11 -5.13
C ALA A 178 -11.36 8.88 -6.06
N LEU A 179 -12.55 8.59 -5.50
CA LEU A 179 -13.78 8.40 -6.27
C LEU A 179 -14.28 9.70 -6.90
N ILE A 180 -14.17 10.83 -6.21
CA ILE A 180 -14.56 12.14 -6.74
C ILE A 180 -13.68 12.51 -7.93
N CYS A 181 -12.37 12.33 -7.86
CA CYS A 181 -11.45 12.58 -8.97
C CYS A 181 -11.83 11.73 -10.20
N GLU A 182 -12.11 10.44 -10.01
CA GLU A 182 -12.53 9.56 -11.09
C GLU A 182 -13.85 9.99 -11.73
N MET A 183 -14.81 10.46 -10.92
CA MET A 183 -16.10 10.95 -11.43
C MET A 183 -15.98 12.27 -12.20
N VAL A 184 -15.01 13.11 -11.87
CA VAL A 184 -14.75 14.37 -12.58
C VAL A 184 -14.10 14.10 -13.94
N ASP A 185 -13.30 13.04 -14.05
CA ASP A 185 -12.61 12.65 -15.28
C ASP A 185 -13.51 11.89 -16.28
N TRP A 186 -14.71 11.53 -15.85
CA TRP A 186 -15.73 10.86 -16.69
C TRP A 186 -16.56 11.89 -17.47
#